data_afa3c50faee5fbaf9b2b5ccc99a2322d
#
_entry.id   afa3c50faee5fbaf9b2b5ccc99a2322d
#
_cell.length_a   1.000
_cell.length_b   1.000
_cell.length_c   1.000
_cell.angle_alpha   90.00
_cell.angle_beta   90.00
_cell.angle_gamma   90.00
#
_symmetry.space_group_name_H-M   'P 1'
#
loop_
_entity.id
_entity.type
_entity.pdbx_description
1 polymer ?
#
loop_
_entity_poly.entity_id
_entity_poly.type
_entity_poly.pdbx_seq_one_letter_code
_entity_poly.pdbx_strand_id
1 'polypeptide(L)'
;PVKIVVMNNGHLGMVRQWQELFYNNRLCSVELEGFPDAELLARAYGFKGRTVDKPSELASALQEAVNEPGPYLLNVKVSPFDNVFPMVPAGGALNEMVLSPPQPVEVSAK
;
A
#
# COMPACT_ATOMS: atom_id res chain seq x y z
N PRO A 1 12.16 -16.01 -15.52
CA PRO A 1 12.15 -14.54 -15.46
C PRO A 1 10.85 -14.04 -14.77
N VAL A 2 10.88 -13.95 -13.44
CA VAL A 2 9.75 -13.44 -12.65
C VAL A 2 9.86 -11.92 -12.53
N LYS A 3 8.72 -11.21 -12.64
CA LYS A 3 8.62 -9.78 -12.36
C LYS A 3 7.81 -9.62 -11.09
N ILE A 4 8.42 -9.01 -10.08
CA ILE A 4 7.80 -8.75 -8.78
C ILE A 4 7.52 -7.25 -8.71
N VAL A 5 6.25 -6.88 -8.58
CA VAL A 5 5.84 -5.49 -8.37
C VAL A 5 5.27 -5.38 -6.96
N VAL A 6 5.92 -4.57 -6.14
CA VAL A 6 5.50 -4.31 -4.76
C VAL A 6 4.80 -2.96 -4.71
N MET A 7 3.51 -2.96 -4.39
CA MET A 7 2.76 -1.74 -4.07
C MET A 7 3.00 -1.39 -2.60
N ASN A 8 4.00 -0.55 -2.38
CA ASN A 8 4.53 -0.28 -1.04
C ASN A 8 3.92 1.00 -0.46
N ASN A 9 2.96 0.85 0.42
CA ASN A 9 2.39 1.96 1.18
C ASN A 9 3.08 2.19 2.55
N GLY A 10 4.12 1.44 2.87
CA GLY A 10 4.84 1.52 4.15
C GLY A 10 4.05 1.10 5.38
N HIS A 11 2.87 0.48 5.18
CA HIS A 11 1.97 0.13 6.27
C HIS A 11 1.37 -1.27 6.10
N LEU A 12 0.92 -1.84 7.23
CA LEU A 12 -0.06 -2.93 7.24
C LEU A 12 -1.43 -2.34 6.92
N GLY A 13 -1.69 -2.07 5.63
CA GLY A 13 -2.77 -1.21 5.17
C GLY A 13 -4.17 -1.59 5.70
N MET A 14 -4.55 -2.87 5.64
CA MET A 14 -5.84 -3.32 6.17
C MET A 14 -5.94 -3.14 7.69
N VAL A 15 -4.87 -3.43 8.44
CA VAL A 15 -4.86 -3.25 9.90
C VAL A 15 -4.99 -1.77 10.25
N ARG A 16 -4.26 -0.90 9.53
CA ARG A 16 -4.37 0.54 9.65
C ARG A 16 -5.80 1.03 9.39
N GLN A 17 -6.43 0.57 8.30
CA GLN A 17 -7.81 0.92 7.95
C GLN A 17 -8.80 0.55 9.06
N TRP A 18 -8.65 -0.63 9.67
CA TRP A 18 -9.50 -1.04 10.78
C TRP A 18 -9.29 -0.18 12.02
N GLN A 19 -8.05 0.14 12.34
CA GLN A 19 -7.74 1.03 13.47
C GLN A 19 -8.30 2.44 13.25
N GLU A 20 -8.22 2.93 12.02
CA GLU A 20 -8.83 4.21 11.65
C GLU A 20 -10.35 4.19 11.80
N LEU A 21 -11.02 3.20 11.20
CA LEU A 21 -12.48 3.18 11.12
C LEU A 21 -13.18 2.77 12.42
N PHE A 22 -12.60 1.82 13.17
CA PHE A 22 -13.28 1.18 14.29
C PHE A 22 -12.64 1.45 15.66
N TYR A 23 -11.43 2.01 15.69
CA TYR A 23 -10.68 2.22 16.93
C TYR A 23 -10.26 3.68 17.14
N ASN A 24 -11.08 4.64 16.64
CA ASN A 24 -10.86 6.08 16.78
C ASN A 24 -9.48 6.54 16.30
N ASN A 25 -9.01 5.98 15.18
CA ASN A 25 -7.70 6.28 14.59
C ASN A 25 -6.51 6.09 15.58
N ARG A 26 -6.65 5.17 16.53
CA ARG A 26 -5.57 4.82 17.44
C ARG A 26 -4.63 3.83 16.76
N LEU A 27 -3.71 4.34 15.97
CA LEU A 27 -2.76 3.55 15.21
C LEU A 27 -1.69 2.94 16.14
N CYS A 28 -1.45 1.64 16.01
CA CYS A 28 -0.43 0.92 16.77
C CYS A 28 0.18 -0.18 15.91
N SER A 29 1.51 -0.19 15.82
CA SER A 29 2.31 -1.21 15.14
C SER A 29 1.89 -1.50 13.70
N VAL A 30 1.44 -0.47 12.97
CA VAL A 30 1.00 -0.60 11.57
C VAL A 30 2.00 -0.03 10.57
N GLU A 31 2.93 0.78 11.03
CA GLU A 31 4.02 1.32 10.21
C GLU A 31 5.13 0.29 10.04
N LEU A 32 5.60 0.13 8.81
CA LEU A 32 6.67 -0.80 8.45
C LEU A 32 7.99 -0.03 8.34
N GLU A 33 8.49 0.51 9.45
CA GLU A 33 9.75 1.28 9.52
C GLU A 33 10.96 0.50 9.05
N GLY A 34 10.93 -0.82 9.16
CA GLY A 34 12.01 -1.73 8.77
C GLY A 34 11.86 -2.36 7.39
N PHE A 35 11.03 -1.80 6.49
CA PHE A 35 10.92 -2.36 5.15
C PHE A 35 12.29 -2.30 4.44
N PRO A 36 12.80 -3.43 3.93
CA PRO A 36 14.13 -3.48 3.34
C PRO A 36 14.22 -2.62 2.08
N ASP A 37 15.40 -2.08 1.82
CA ASP A 37 15.71 -1.46 0.54
C ASP A 37 15.56 -2.48 -0.59
N ALA A 38 14.58 -2.26 -1.47
CA ALA A 38 14.21 -3.21 -2.51
C ALA A 38 15.34 -3.39 -3.56
N GLU A 39 16.11 -2.35 -3.83
CA GLU A 39 17.22 -2.42 -4.78
C GLU A 39 18.40 -3.19 -4.22
N LEU A 40 18.72 -2.97 -2.95
CA LEU A 40 19.74 -3.76 -2.25
C LEU A 40 19.32 -5.21 -2.12
N LEU A 41 18.06 -5.47 -1.81
CA LEU A 41 17.52 -6.83 -1.74
C LEU A 41 17.61 -7.55 -3.09
N ALA A 42 17.18 -6.92 -4.17
CA ALA A 42 17.30 -7.49 -5.51
C ALA A 42 18.75 -7.80 -5.87
N ARG A 43 19.65 -6.86 -5.59
CA ARG A 43 21.08 -7.03 -5.83
C ARG A 43 21.69 -8.15 -5.01
N ALA A 44 21.28 -8.34 -3.76
CA ALA A 44 21.73 -9.44 -2.91
C ALA A 44 21.36 -10.81 -3.47
N TYR A 45 20.25 -10.91 -4.21
CA TYR A 45 19.82 -12.13 -4.92
C TYR A 45 20.31 -12.20 -6.37
N GLY A 46 21.17 -11.28 -6.82
CA GLY A 46 21.78 -11.31 -8.14
C GLY A 46 20.90 -10.87 -9.31
N PHE A 47 19.84 -10.08 -9.04
CA PHE A 47 18.97 -9.53 -10.09
C PHE A 47 18.76 -8.02 -9.93
N LYS A 48 18.06 -7.41 -10.87
CA LYS A 48 17.82 -5.96 -10.88
C LYS A 48 16.58 -5.59 -10.10
N GLY A 49 16.61 -4.39 -9.51
CA GLY A 49 15.47 -3.79 -8.85
C GLY A 49 15.50 -2.28 -8.99
N ARG A 50 14.33 -1.66 -8.85
CA ARG A 50 14.15 -0.20 -8.86
C ARG A 50 13.04 0.22 -7.93
N THR A 51 13.23 1.36 -7.27
CA THR A 51 12.19 2.02 -6.49
C THR A 51 11.63 3.21 -7.28
N VAL A 52 10.33 3.38 -7.27
CA VAL A 52 9.60 4.49 -7.90
C VAL A 52 8.87 5.27 -6.83
N ASP A 53 9.21 6.55 -6.70
CA ASP A 53 8.59 7.50 -5.77
C ASP A 53 7.65 8.48 -6.47
N LYS A 54 7.82 8.67 -7.80
CA LYS A 54 7.08 9.68 -8.57
C LYS A 54 6.23 9.02 -9.65
N PRO A 55 4.96 9.40 -9.80
CA PRO A 55 4.11 8.87 -10.85
C PRO A 55 4.69 8.99 -12.27
N SER A 56 5.44 10.07 -12.55
CA SER A 56 6.07 10.31 -13.85
C SER A 56 7.13 9.26 -14.23
N GLU A 57 7.67 8.53 -13.26
CA GLU A 57 8.70 7.51 -13.47
C GLU A 57 8.11 6.11 -13.68
N LEU A 58 6.82 5.93 -13.35
CA LEU A 58 6.20 4.60 -13.33
C LEU A 58 6.22 3.91 -14.69
N ALA A 59 5.85 4.63 -15.76
CA ALA A 59 5.78 4.03 -17.10
C ALA A 59 7.15 3.53 -17.56
N SER A 60 8.21 4.33 -17.37
CA SER A 60 9.57 3.95 -17.73
C SER A 60 10.09 2.77 -16.90
N ALA A 61 9.77 2.75 -15.60
CA ALA A 61 10.18 1.67 -14.72
C ALA A 61 9.48 0.33 -15.04
N LEU A 62 8.18 0.39 -15.38
CA LEU A 62 7.44 -0.79 -15.84
C LEU A 62 8.00 -1.32 -17.16
N GLN A 63 8.32 -0.44 -18.11
CA GLN A 63 8.94 -0.84 -19.39
C GLN A 63 10.30 -1.49 -19.18
N GLU A 64 11.12 -0.93 -18.29
CA GLU A 64 12.41 -1.50 -17.89
C GLU A 64 12.23 -2.90 -17.28
N ALA A 65 11.29 -3.05 -16.35
CA ALA A 65 11.02 -4.33 -15.70
C ALA A 65 10.54 -5.39 -16.69
N VAL A 66 9.68 -5.03 -17.65
CA VAL A 66 9.18 -5.95 -18.68
C VAL A 66 10.29 -6.37 -19.64
N ASN A 67 11.14 -5.45 -20.05
CA ASN A 67 12.20 -5.70 -21.01
C ASN A 67 13.42 -6.43 -20.41
N GLU A 68 13.57 -6.45 -19.10
CA GLU A 68 14.66 -7.20 -18.46
C GLU A 68 14.47 -8.70 -18.69
N PRO A 69 15.44 -9.41 -19.28
CA PRO A 69 15.31 -10.85 -19.54
C PRO A 69 15.33 -11.70 -18.26
N GLY A 70 15.94 -11.21 -17.18
CA GLY A 70 16.04 -11.88 -15.88
C GLY A 70 14.89 -11.53 -14.91
N PRO A 71 14.99 -11.96 -13.66
CA PRO A 71 14.10 -11.51 -12.58
C PRO A 71 14.22 -10.00 -12.36
N TYR A 72 13.14 -9.36 -11.92
CA TYR A 72 13.12 -7.92 -11.63
C TYR A 72 12.21 -7.62 -10.44
N LEU A 73 12.66 -6.74 -9.54
CA LEU A 73 11.89 -6.25 -8.41
C LEU A 73 11.59 -4.76 -8.59
N LEU A 74 10.35 -4.40 -8.79
CA LEU A 74 9.88 -3.04 -8.87
C LEU A 74 9.13 -2.67 -7.58
N ASN A 75 9.69 -1.75 -6.79
CA ASN A 75 9.07 -1.22 -5.59
C ASN A 75 8.40 0.12 -5.92
N VAL A 76 7.08 0.15 -5.93
CA VAL A 76 6.29 1.35 -6.23
C VAL A 76 5.75 1.92 -4.93
N LYS A 77 6.21 3.09 -4.53
CA LYS A 77 5.67 3.79 -3.36
C LYS A 77 4.31 4.36 -3.68
N VAL A 78 3.33 4.03 -2.84
CA VAL A 78 1.95 4.49 -2.97
C VAL A 78 1.48 5.14 -1.67
N SER A 79 0.37 5.88 -1.75
CA SER A 79 -0.23 6.55 -0.59
C SER A 79 -0.55 5.55 0.52
N PRO A 80 -0.19 5.83 1.78
CA PRO A 80 -0.57 5.00 2.93
C PRO A 80 -2.01 5.26 3.40
N PHE A 81 -2.67 6.30 2.89
CA PHE A 81 -3.96 6.78 3.40
C PHE A 81 -5.16 6.31 2.59
N ASP A 82 -4.93 5.66 1.45
CA ASP A 82 -6.01 5.16 0.61
C ASP A 82 -6.57 3.87 1.20
N ASN A 83 -7.81 3.94 1.67
CA ASN A 83 -8.54 2.82 2.23
C ASN A 83 -9.29 2.05 1.14
N VAL A 84 -9.54 0.76 1.39
CA VAL A 84 -10.26 -0.13 0.46
C VAL A 84 -11.76 -0.10 0.76
N PHE A 85 -12.55 0.32 -0.23
CA PHE A 85 -14.02 0.28 -0.18
C PHE A 85 -14.57 -0.34 -1.48
N PRO A 86 -15.75 -1.01 -1.43
CA PRO A 86 -16.54 -1.31 -0.23
C PRO A 86 -15.89 -2.37 0.67
N MET A 87 -16.22 -2.35 1.96
CA MET A 87 -15.76 -3.38 2.90
C MET A 87 -16.89 -3.83 3.82
N VAL A 88 -16.90 -5.11 4.18
CA VAL A 88 -17.81 -5.65 5.17
C VAL A 88 -17.12 -5.63 6.53
N PRO A 89 -17.66 -4.93 7.55
CA PRO A 89 -17.06 -4.94 8.89
C PRO A 89 -17.16 -6.33 9.52
N ALA A 90 -16.28 -6.63 10.46
CA ALA A 90 -16.28 -7.90 11.17
C ALA A 90 -17.64 -8.14 11.85
N GLY A 91 -18.24 -9.31 11.56
CA GLY A 91 -19.57 -9.66 12.08
C GLY A 91 -20.75 -9.04 11.33
N GLY A 92 -20.51 -8.18 10.34
CA GLY A 92 -21.54 -7.58 9.50
C GLY A 92 -22.02 -8.51 8.38
N ALA A 93 -23.26 -8.29 7.92
CA ALA A 93 -23.80 -8.95 6.74
C ALA A 93 -23.38 -8.21 5.45
N LEU A 94 -23.49 -8.85 4.27
CA LEU A 94 -23.11 -8.26 2.99
C LEU A 94 -23.88 -6.97 2.65
N ASN A 95 -25.12 -6.85 3.12
CA ASN A 95 -25.96 -5.65 2.94
C ASN A 95 -25.59 -4.51 3.92
N GLU A 96 -24.69 -4.76 4.88
CA GLU A 96 -24.18 -3.78 5.85
C GLU A 96 -22.80 -3.27 5.51
N MET A 97 -22.36 -3.45 4.26
CA MET A 97 -21.03 -3.02 3.83
C MET A 97 -20.85 -1.50 3.92
N VAL A 98 -19.68 -1.09 4.33
CA VAL A 98 -19.23 0.31 4.32
C VAL A 98 -18.80 0.64 2.89
N LEU A 99 -19.49 1.59 2.25
CA LEU A 99 -19.29 1.92 0.83
C LEU A 99 -18.24 3.02 0.60
N SER A 100 -18.02 3.87 1.61
CA SER A 100 -17.10 5.02 1.54
C SER A 100 -16.60 5.38 2.94
N PRO A 101 -15.55 6.20 3.06
CA PRO A 101 -15.14 6.73 4.35
C PRO A 101 -16.31 7.40 5.08
N PRO A 102 -16.40 7.24 6.43
CA PRO A 102 -17.40 7.98 7.20
C PRO A 102 -17.21 9.48 6.97
N GLN A 103 -18.32 10.18 6.72
CA GLN A 103 -18.28 11.63 6.59
C GLN A 103 -17.79 12.24 7.90
N PRO A 104 -16.92 13.27 7.88
CA PRO A 104 -16.57 13.99 9.09
C PRO A 104 -17.86 14.48 9.78
N VAL A 105 -18.05 14.10 11.03
CA VAL A 105 -19.16 14.66 11.81
C VAL A 105 -18.85 16.15 12.00
N GLU A 106 -19.63 17.01 11.36
CA GLU A 106 -19.59 18.44 11.65
C GLU A 106 -19.98 18.61 13.11
N VAL A 107 -19.00 18.80 13.99
CA VAL A 107 -19.24 19.20 15.36
C VAL A 107 -19.72 20.65 15.28
N SER A 108 -21.05 20.84 15.27
CA SER A 108 -21.61 22.20 15.43
C SER A 108 -21.15 22.75 16.77
N ALA A 109 -20.22 23.69 16.72
CA ALA A 109 -19.84 24.46 17.89
C ALA A 109 -21.10 25.14 18.43
N LYS A 110 -21.53 24.72 19.62
CA LYS A 110 -22.50 25.45 20.45
C LYS A 110 -21.74 26.37 21.40
#